data_f5e2e0b912f23ed56c2b0ec19d94db68
#
_entry.id   f5e2e0b912f23ed56c2b0ec19d94db68
#
_cell.length_a   1.000
_cell.length_b   1.000
_cell.length_c   1.000
_cell.angle_alpha   90.00
_cell.angle_beta   90.00
_cell.angle_gamma   90.00
#
_symmetry.space_group_name_H-M   'P 1'
#
loop_
_entity.id
_entity.type
_entity.pdbx_description
1 polymer ?
#
loop_
_entity_poly.entity_id
_entity_poly.type
_entity_poly.pdbx_seq_one_letter_code
_entity_poly.pdbx_strand_id
1 'polypeptide(L)'
;VNVGTHLTFSTVQTLARVNLDNLKFGCVIVDECHHAVQSYKSTSMFAKVMNQISCRYKFGLTATPYRGDGLEKGMFALIGDICSIVDEKEVKEKTVPVYEKWYNVPSSTNVIDCYNGDGTLDYTKLITGLCSTEERNHFIERTIVDIEGSCLVLSDRLSQLESLMNFVSEFKNCDMVKATNTKKGKKERKEAIEKLKDGRIDCLFATYKLAKEGLDIPSLEHVVMASPIKDKSTVIQT
;
A
#
# COMPACT_ATOMS: atom_id res chain seq x y z
N VAL A 1 12.89 5.19 -25.16
CA VAL A 1 12.05 3.99 -25.13
C VAL A 1 12.38 3.17 -26.37
N ASN A 2 12.90 1.97 -26.18
CA ASN A 2 13.01 1.03 -27.28
C ASN A 2 11.61 0.42 -27.45
N VAL A 3 10.89 0.84 -28.48
CA VAL A 3 9.60 0.23 -28.84
C VAL A 3 9.89 -1.10 -29.50
N GLY A 4 9.53 -2.18 -28.83
CA GLY A 4 9.64 -3.52 -29.39
C GLY A 4 8.64 -3.73 -30.55
N THR A 5 8.93 -4.67 -31.40
CA THR A 5 8.06 -4.99 -32.57
C THR A 5 6.75 -5.68 -32.16
N HIS A 6 6.72 -6.39 -31.02
CA HIS A 6 5.58 -7.18 -30.56
C HIS A 6 5.07 -6.76 -29.18
N LEU A 7 5.97 -6.51 -28.24
CA LEU A 7 5.63 -6.18 -26.87
C LEU A 7 6.59 -5.12 -26.31
N THR A 8 6.04 -4.11 -25.65
CA THR A 8 6.79 -3.03 -25.03
C THR A 8 6.30 -2.82 -23.61
N PHE A 9 7.21 -2.89 -22.64
CA PHE A 9 6.95 -2.50 -21.24
C PHE A 9 7.53 -1.12 -20.98
N SER A 10 6.77 -0.27 -20.32
CA SER A 10 7.24 1.06 -19.93
C SER A 10 6.54 1.56 -18.68
N THR A 11 7.23 2.39 -17.90
CA THR A 11 6.59 3.14 -16.83
C THR A 11 5.93 4.40 -17.39
N VAL A 12 4.88 4.87 -16.74
CA VAL A 12 4.20 6.12 -17.08
C VAL A 12 5.14 7.32 -17.06
N GLN A 13 6.08 7.35 -16.08
CA GLN A 13 7.09 8.40 -15.98
C GLN A 13 8.03 8.44 -17.19
N THR A 14 8.32 7.29 -17.76
CA THR A 14 9.15 7.20 -18.97
C THR A 14 8.35 7.66 -20.20
N LEU A 15 7.12 7.18 -20.35
CA LEU A 15 6.25 7.56 -21.47
C LEU A 15 5.91 9.05 -21.47
N ALA A 16 5.73 9.66 -20.31
CA ALA A 16 5.45 11.09 -20.19
C ALA A 16 6.59 12.01 -20.72
N ARG A 17 7.79 11.46 -20.96
CA ARG A 17 8.96 12.18 -21.49
C ARG A 17 9.22 11.90 -22.97
N VAL A 18 8.41 11.07 -23.60
CA VAL A 18 8.56 10.64 -24.99
C VAL A 18 7.42 11.22 -25.80
N ASN A 19 7.72 11.68 -27.02
CA ASN A 19 6.67 12.00 -27.96
C ASN A 19 6.03 10.71 -28.47
N LEU A 20 4.73 10.56 -28.23
CA LEU A 20 3.94 9.36 -28.56
C LEU A 20 3.13 9.53 -29.85
N ASP A 21 3.13 10.71 -30.49
CA ASP A 21 2.26 11.05 -31.61
C ASP A 21 2.40 10.11 -32.81
N ASN A 22 3.61 9.58 -33.03
CA ASN A 22 3.90 8.69 -34.15
C ASN A 22 3.85 7.20 -33.79
N LEU A 23 3.54 6.87 -32.53
CA LEU A 23 3.46 5.50 -32.07
C LEU A 23 2.03 5.00 -32.11
N LYS A 24 1.81 3.89 -32.80
CA LYS A 24 0.50 3.21 -32.88
C LYS A 24 0.63 1.84 -32.24
N PHE A 25 -0.24 1.57 -31.28
CA PHE A 25 -0.30 0.29 -30.60
C PHE A 25 -1.59 -0.45 -30.95
N GLY A 26 -1.52 -1.76 -31.12
CA GLY A 26 -2.71 -2.59 -31.29
C GLY A 26 -3.53 -2.64 -30.00
N CYS A 27 -2.83 -2.85 -28.88
CA CYS A 27 -3.40 -2.93 -27.54
C CYS A 27 -2.50 -2.24 -26.52
N VAL A 28 -3.11 -1.58 -25.54
CA VAL A 28 -2.44 -1.01 -24.38
C VAL A 28 -3.09 -1.58 -23.12
N ILE A 29 -2.29 -2.13 -22.23
CA ILE A 29 -2.74 -2.61 -20.92
C ILE A 29 -2.10 -1.69 -19.86
N VAL A 30 -2.94 -1.12 -19.01
CA VAL A 30 -2.55 -0.20 -17.95
C VAL A 30 -2.73 -0.91 -16.61
N ASP A 31 -1.62 -1.26 -15.99
CA ASP A 31 -1.63 -1.83 -14.64
C ASP A 31 -1.84 -0.72 -13.60
N GLU A 32 -2.49 -1.06 -12.46
CA GLU A 32 -2.89 -0.12 -11.43
C GLU A 32 -3.61 1.12 -11.98
N CYS A 33 -4.54 0.87 -12.88
CA CYS A 33 -5.23 1.93 -13.66
C CYS A 33 -6.04 2.90 -12.79
N HIS A 34 -6.31 2.59 -11.53
CA HIS A 34 -6.92 3.52 -10.58
C HIS A 34 -6.09 4.80 -10.33
N HIS A 35 -4.82 4.81 -10.76
CA HIS A 35 -3.99 6.02 -10.79
C HIS A 35 -4.24 6.91 -12.01
N ALA A 36 -4.95 6.42 -13.02
CA ALA A 36 -5.28 7.17 -14.24
C ALA A 36 -6.44 8.15 -13.99
N VAL A 37 -6.20 9.16 -13.17
CA VAL A 37 -7.22 10.13 -12.74
C VAL A 37 -7.06 11.45 -13.47
N GLN A 38 -8.17 11.98 -13.95
CA GLN A 38 -8.29 13.32 -14.50
C GLN A 38 -9.30 14.12 -13.67
N SER A 39 -8.91 15.29 -13.18
CA SER A 39 -9.80 16.23 -12.50
C SER A 39 -9.79 17.58 -13.18
N TYR A 40 -10.81 18.42 -12.91
CA TYR A 40 -10.87 19.81 -13.40
C TYR A 40 -9.66 20.66 -13.02
N LYS A 41 -9.02 20.33 -11.90
CA LYS A 41 -7.91 21.13 -11.33
C LYS A 41 -6.54 20.61 -11.69
N SER A 42 -6.41 19.33 -12.06
CA SER A 42 -5.13 18.72 -12.38
C SER A 42 -5.29 17.52 -13.28
N THR A 43 -4.39 17.39 -14.24
CA THR A 43 -4.27 16.20 -15.10
C THR A 43 -3.12 15.36 -14.56
N SER A 44 -3.41 14.14 -14.13
CA SER A 44 -2.38 13.22 -13.68
C SER A 44 -1.42 12.86 -14.83
N MET A 45 -0.22 12.44 -14.49
CA MET A 45 0.76 11.97 -15.49
C MET A 45 0.20 10.79 -16.29
N PHE A 46 -0.56 9.89 -15.66
CA PHE A 46 -1.29 8.81 -16.31
C PHE A 46 -2.28 9.34 -17.35
N ALA A 47 -3.11 10.32 -16.99
CA ALA A 47 -4.09 10.89 -17.89
C ALA A 47 -3.43 11.57 -19.10
N LYS A 48 -2.31 12.28 -18.88
CA LYS A 48 -1.53 12.88 -19.98
C LYS A 48 -1.06 11.83 -20.98
N VAL A 49 -0.45 10.74 -20.50
CA VAL A 49 0.05 9.65 -21.34
C VAL A 49 -1.10 8.94 -22.05
N MET A 50 -2.18 8.64 -21.32
CA MET A 50 -3.34 7.94 -21.90
C MET A 50 -4.05 8.73 -22.99
N ASN A 51 -4.04 10.06 -22.92
CA ASN A 51 -4.61 10.93 -23.97
C ASN A 51 -3.72 11.01 -25.22
N GLN A 52 -2.41 10.77 -25.09
CA GLN A 52 -1.46 10.81 -26.20
C GLN A 52 -1.30 9.46 -26.90
N ILE A 53 -1.58 8.35 -26.21
CA ILE A 53 -1.42 7.02 -26.79
C ILE A 53 -2.53 6.72 -27.79
N SER A 54 -2.12 6.48 -29.06
CA SER A 54 -3.01 5.95 -30.09
C SER A 54 -2.99 4.41 -30.07
N CYS A 55 -4.13 3.80 -29.78
CA CYS A 55 -4.28 2.34 -29.74
C CYS A 55 -5.70 1.92 -30.17
N ARG A 56 -5.80 0.68 -30.69
CA ARG A 56 -7.11 0.11 -31.05
C ARG A 56 -7.88 -0.38 -29.82
N TYR A 57 -7.16 -1.01 -28.88
CA TYR A 57 -7.73 -1.54 -27.65
C TYR A 57 -6.98 -0.97 -26.45
N LYS A 58 -7.74 -0.62 -25.41
CA LYS A 58 -7.19 -0.12 -24.15
C LYS A 58 -7.87 -0.84 -23.00
N PHE A 59 -7.07 -1.48 -22.14
CA PHE A 59 -7.54 -2.18 -20.95
C PHE A 59 -6.85 -1.65 -19.71
N GLY A 60 -7.58 -1.56 -18.63
CA GLY A 60 -7.06 -1.26 -17.29
C GLY A 60 -7.20 -2.46 -16.37
N LEU A 61 -6.17 -2.71 -15.57
CA LEU A 61 -6.18 -3.69 -14.50
C LEU A 61 -6.09 -2.96 -13.16
N THR A 62 -6.93 -3.33 -12.22
CA THR A 62 -6.88 -2.80 -10.85
C THR A 62 -7.66 -3.69 -9.90
N ALA A 63 -7.17 -3.86 -8.67
CA ALA A 63 -7.92 -4.48 -7.59
C ALA A 63 -8.96 -3.54 -6.95
N THR A 64 -8.83 -2.23 -7.16
CA THR A 64 -9.64 -1.20 -6.51
C THR A 64 -10.19 -0.18 -7.51
N PRO A 65 -11.20 -0.55 -8.32
CA PRO A 65 -11.74 0.32 -9.37
C PRO A 65 -12.49 1.54 -8.82
N TYR A 66 -13.02 1.42 -7.59
CA TYR A 66 -13.76 2.51 -6.95
C TYR A 66 -12.89 3.29 -5.97
N ARG A 67 -13.02 4.60 -6.01
CA ARG A 67 -12.22 5.54 -5.22
C ARG A 67 -13.09 6.26 -4.20
N GLY A 68 -12.54 6.48 -3.00
CA GLY A 68 -13.24 7.25 -1.96
C GLY A 68 -13.39 8.75 -2.27
N ASP A 69 -12.64 9.27 -3.26
CA ASP A 69 -12.70 10.66 -3.72
C ASP A 69 -13.65 10.89 -4.91
N GLY A 70 -14.30 9.85 -5.43
CA GLY A 70 -15.25 9.93 -6.54
C GLY A 70 -14.63 10.23 -7.91
N LEU A 71 -13.30 10.15 -8.04
CA LEU A 71 -12.59 10.44 -9.29
C LEU A 71 -12.49 9.24 -10.25
N GLU A 72 -13.11 8.11 -9.91
CA GLU A 72 -13.17 6.92 -10.79
C GLU A 72 -13.80 7.21 -12.15
N LYS A 73 -14.74 8.18 -12.23
CA LYS A 73 -15.33 8.60 -13.50
C LYS A 73 -14.30 9.10 -14.50
N GLY A 74 -13.25 9.77 -14.01
CA GLY A 74 -12.13 10.21 -14.84
C GLY A 74 -11.31 9.04 -15.39
N MET A 75 -11.13 7.97 -14.61
CA MET A 75 -10.48 6.74 -15.04
C MET A 75 -11.33 6.02 -16.11
N PHE A 76 -12.63 5.87 -15.89
CA PHE A 76 -13.54 5.25 -16.84
C PHE A 76 -13.59 6.02 -18.17
N ALA A 77 -13.56 7.35 -18.13
CA ALA A 77 -13.49 8.16 -19.34
C ALA A 77 -12.19 7.98 -20.14
N LEU A 78 -11.08 7.66 -19.48
CA LEU A 78 -9.76 7.48 -20.12
C LEU A 78 -9.54 6.07 -20.66
N ILE A 79 -10.08 5.06 -19.98
CA ILE A 79 -9.78 3.65 -20.23
C ILE A 79 -11.02 2.92 -20.74
N GLY A 80 -12.16 3.11 -20.10
CA GLY A 80 -13.43 2.44 -20.38
C GLY A 80 -14.09 1.94 -19.09
N ASP A 81 -15.32 1.46 -19.24
CA ASP A 81 -16.06 0.87 -18.12
C ASP A 81 -15.53 -0.52 -17.74
N ILE A 82 -15.96 -0.99 -16.57
CA ILE A 82 -15.59 -2.33 -16.07
C ILE A 82 -16.17 -3.38 -17.03
N CYS A 83 -15.30 -4.14 -17.67
CA CYS A 83 -15.69 -5.21 -18.59
C CYS A 83 -15.68 -6.60 -17.94
N SER A 84 -14.94 -6.79 -16.87
CA SER A 84 -14.89 -8.06 -16.11
C SER A 84 -14.48 -7.82 -14.68
N ILE A 85 -15.06 -8.59 -13.77
CA ILE A 85 -14.67 -8.65 -12.36
C ILE A 85 -14.35 -10.11 -12.07
N VAL A 86 -13.19 -10.36 -11.48
CA VAL A 86 -12.85 -11.71 -11.00
C VAL A 86 -13.75 -12.05 -9.82
N ASP A 87 -14.45 -13.16 -9.87
CA ASP A 87 -15.35 -13.60 -8.80
C ASP A 87 -14.51 -13.96 -7.55
N GLU A 88 -14.89 -13.41 -6.40
CA GLU A 88 -14.27 -13.76 -5.11
C GLU A 88 -14.31 -15.27 -4.84
N LYS A 89 -15.27 -16.00 -5.43
CA LYS A 89 -15.35 -17.46 -5.32
C LYS A 89 -14.21 -18.18 -6.04
N GLU A 90 -13.73 -17.63 -7.14
CA GLU A 90 -12.57 -18.19 -7.88
C GLU A 90 -11.24 -17.93 -7.14
N VAL A 91 -11.23 -16.95 -6.24
CA VAL A 91 -10.05 -16.57 -5.44
C VAL A 91 -10.06 -17.21 -4.05
N LYS A 92 -11.20 -17.76 -3.60
CA LYS A 92 -11.38 -18.29 -2.23
C LYS A 92 -10.39 -19.35 -1.78
N GLU A 93 -9.76 -20.07 -2.68
CA GLU A 93 -8.70 -21.04 -2.34
C GLU A 93 -7.38 -20.38 -1.91
N LYS A 94 -7.27 -19.03 -2.07
CA LYS A 94 -6.05 -18.26 -1.76
C LYS A 94 -6.28 -17.10 -0.78
N THR A 95 -7.45 -17.03 -0.15
CA THR A 95 -7.73 -15.95 0.81
C THR A 95 -6.97 -16.20 2.11
N VAL A 96 -6.19 -15.20 2.52
CA VAL A 96 -5.52 -15.19 3.82
C VAL A 96 -6.57 -15.03 4.93
N PRO A 97 -6.58 -15.88 5.98
CA PRO A 97 -7.49 -15.69 7.09
C PRO A 97 -7.20 -14.38 7.82
N VAL A 98 -8.26 -13.61 8.08
CA VAL A 98 -8.16 -12.37 8.85
C VAL A 98 -8.57 -12.66 10.28
N TYR A 99 -7.67 -12.39 11.22
CA TYR A 99 -7.91 -12.50 12.65
C TYR A 99 -8.08 -11.10 13.25
N GLU A 100 -9.21 -10.86 13.91
CA GLU A 100 -9.44 -9.63 14.67
C GLU A 100 -9.02 -9.84 16.12
N LYS A 101 -8.12 -8.99 16.63
CA LYS A 101 -7.82 -8.92 18.06
C LYS A 101 -8.40 -7.65 18.65
N TRP A 102 -9.32 -7.82 19.58
CA TRP A 102 -10.00 -6.71 20.26
C TRP A 102 -9.19 -6.23 21.45
N TYR A 103 -9.04 -4.93 21.54
CA TYR A 103 -8.42 -4.25 22.67
C TYR A 103 -9.37 -3.17 23.21
N ASN A 104 -9.68 -3.27 24.51
CA ASN A 104 -10.48 -2.24 25.17
C ASN A 104 -9.59 -1.06 25.52
N VAL A 105 -9.86 0.09 24.93
CA VAL A 105 -9.14 1.33 25.24
C VAL A 105 -9.43 1.73 26.68
N PRO A 106 -8.41 1.93 27.54
CA PRO A 106 -8.62 2.47 28.87
C PRO A 106 -9.35 3.80 28.83
N SER A 107 -10.21 4.06 29.80
CA SER A 107 -10.99 5.29 29.91
C SER A 107 -10.14 6.58 30.01
N SER A 108 -8.87 6.44 30.32
CA SER A 108 -7.86 7.52 30.34
C SER A 108 -7.43 8.00 28.96
N THR A 109 -7.73 7.26 27.90
CA THR A 109 -7.39 7.70 26.54
C THR A 109 -8.37 8.80 26.09
N ASN A 110 -7.92 10.05 26.13
CA ASN A 110 -8.76 11.22 25.88
C ASN A 110 -8.93 11.41 24.37
N VAL A 111 -9.88 10.70 23.78
CA VAL A 111 -10.27 10.87 22.35
C VAL A 111 -10.82 12.28 22.09
N ILE A 112 -11.32 12.95 23.15
CA ILE A 112 -11.89 14.31 23.09
C ILE A 112 -10.86 15.33 22.58
N ASP A 113 -9.58 15.17 22.92
CA ASP A 113 -8.51 16.07 22.48
C ASP A 113 -8.18 15.96 20.98
N CYS A 114 -8.77 14.99 20.30
CA CYS A 114 -8.60 14.79 18.86
C CYS A 114 -9.59 15.60 18.01
N TYR A 115 -10.52 16.34 18.63
CA TYR A 115 -11.44 17.20 17.90
C TYR A 115 -10.90 18.63 17.77
N ASN A 116 -11.12 19.22 16.61
CA ASN A 116 -10.85 20.64 16.35
C ASN A 116 -11.90 21.51 17.04
N GLY A 117 -11.64 22.81 17.16
CA GLY A 117 -12.57 23.76 17.77
C GLY A 117 -13.92 23.90 17.04
N ASP A 118 -14.02 23.46 15.80
CA ASP A 118 -15.25 23.40 15.00
C ASP A 118 -16.02 22.06 15.14
N GLY A 119 -15.58 21.17 16.02
CA GLY A 119 -16.17 19.86 16.26
C GLY A 119 -15.81 18.80 15.21
N THR A 120 -14.91 19.09 14.26
CA THR A 120 -14.41 18.09 13.30
C THR A 120 -13.31 17.25 13.91
N LEU A 121 -13.27 15.94 13.57
CA LEU A 121 -12.24 15.03 14.04
C LEU A 121 -10.92 15.28 13.30
N ASP A 122 -9.85 15.62 14.04
CA ASP A 122 -8.48 15.61 13.53
C ASP A 122 -7.95 14.18 13.51
N TYR A 123 -8.08 13.54 12.37
CA TYR A 123 -7.63 12.15 12.15
C TYR A 123 -6.13 11.98 12.42
N THR A 124 -5.32 13.00 12.14
CA THR A 124 -3.86 12.92 12.34
C THR A 124 -3.52 12.88 13.83
N LYS A 125 -4.20 13.71 14.64
CA LYS A 125 -4.06 13.67 16.09
C LYS A 125 -4.54 12.35 16.68
N LEU A 126 -5.70 11.85 16.22
CA LEU A 126 -6.24 10.58 16.67
C LEU A 126 -5.25 9.42 16.42
N ILE A 127 -4.74 9.27 15.20
CA ILE A 127 -3.78 8.22 14.87
C ILE A 127 -2.49 8.38 15.70
N THR A 128 -2.00 9.60 15.85
CA THR A 128 -0.79 9.85 16.65
C THR A 128 -1.01 9.46 18.12
N GLY A 129 -2.15 9.83 18.71
CA GLY A 129 -2.52 9.44 20.07
C GLY A 129 -2.63 7.92 20.23
N LEU A 130 -3.33 7.24 19.31
CA LEU A 130 -3.46 5.78 19.35
C LEU A 130 -2.11 5.06 19.20
N CYS A 131 -1.22 5.57 18.35
CA CYS A 131 0.11 4.98 18.14
C CYS A 131 1.08 5.24 19.31
N SER A 132 0.81 6.25 20.16
CA SER A 132 1.62 6.57 21.35
C SER A 132 1.04 6.00 22.65
N THR A 133 -0.11 5.33 22.62
CA THR A 133 -0.70 4.70 23.82
C THR A 133 0.10 3.46 24.22
N GLU A 134 0.74 3.50 25.38
CA GLU A 134 1.65 2.44 25.86
C GLU A 134 0.93 1.10 26.03
N GLU A 135 -0.21 1.07 26.69
CA GLU A 135 -0.98 -0.15 26.94
C GLU A 135 -1.40 -0.84 25.63
N ARG A 136 -1.77 -0.03 24.63
CA ARG A 136 -2.10 -0.54 23.30
C ARG A 136 -0.86 -1.12 22.62
N ASN A 137 0.27 -0.44 22.71
CA ASN A 137 1.51 -0.92 22.13
C ASN A 137 1.98 -2.20 22.79
N HIS A 138 1.91 -2.32 24.13
CA HIS A 138 2.20 -3.56 24.83
C HIS A 138 1.31 -4.74 24.42
N PHE A 139 0.02 -4.49 24.15
CA PHE A 139 -0.85 -5.52 23.61
C PHE A 139 -0.39 -5.99 22.22
N ILE A 140 0.01 -5.06 21.35
CA ILE A 140 0.52 -5.36 20.00
C ILE A 140 1.85 -6.11 20.09
N GLU A 141 2.78 -5.65 20.94
CA GLU A 141 4.09 -6.26 21.19
C GLU A 141 3.97 -7.74 21.58
N ARG A 142 3.13 -8.04 22.58
CA ARG A 142 2.86 -9.41 22.98
C ARG A 142 2.24 -10.23 21.86
N THR A 143 1.30 -9.63 21.12
CA THR A 143 0.70 -10.30 19.96
C THR A 143 1.76 -10.68 18.92
N ILE A 144 2.73 -9.79 18.62
CA ILE A 144 3.80 -10.07 17.68
C ILE A 144 4.76 -11.15 18.20
N VAL A 145 5.08 -11.10 19.49
CA VAL A 145 5.96 -12.12 20.13
C VAL A 145 5.34 -13.52 20.05
N ASP A 146 4.03 -13.63 20.21
CA ASP A 146 3.29 -14.90 20.17
C ASP A 146 3.11 -15.48 18.74
N ILE A 147 3.37 -14.70 17.69
CA ILE A 147 3.26 -15.16 16.29
C ILE A 147 4.45 -16.07 15.97
N GLU A 148 4.18 -17.27 15.50
CA GLU A 148 5.20 -18.16 14.91
C GLU A 148 5.34 -17.89 13.41
N GLY A 149 6.55 -18.01 12.86
CA GLY A 149 6.84 -17.78 11.44
C GLY A 149 7.14 -16.33 11.09
N SER A 150 7.13 -16.03 9.78
CA SER A 150 7.49 -14.73 9.24
C SER A 150 6.36 -13.71 9.39
N CYS A 151 6.69 -12.52 9.90
CA CYS A 151 5.74 -11.47 10.21
C CYS A 151 6.12 -10.12 9.61
N LEU A 152 5.16 -9.44 8.97
CA LEU A 152 5.28 -8.05 8.55
C LEU A 152 4.43 -7.15 9.46
N VAL A 153 5.07 -6.20 10.13
CA VAL A 153 4.40 -5.27 11.03
C VAL A 153 4.29 -3.90 10.39
N LEU A 154 3.08 -3.40 10.24
CA LEU A 154 2.77 -2.18 9.52
C LEU A 154 2.17 -1.09 10.40
N SER A 155 2.68 0.13 10.28
CA SER A 155 2.11 1.33 10.90
C SER A 155 2.32 2.56 10.05
N ASP A 156 1.46 3.58 10.24
CA ASP A 156 1.64 4.92 9.67
C ASP A 156 2.67 5.77 10.41
N ARG A 157 3.09 5.35 11.61
CA ARG A 157 4.00 6.12 12.48
C ARG A 157 5.30 5.39 12.70
N LEU A 158 6.40 5.99 12.25
CA LEU A 158 7.74 5.44 12.47
C LEU A 158 8.08 5.29 13.95
N SER A 159 7.68 6.27 14.79
CA SER A 159 7.91 6.21 16.23
C SER A 159 7.25 4.99 16.87
N GLN A 160 6.04 4.61 16.44
CA GLN A 160 5.40 3.38 16.90
C GLN A 160 6.18 2.14 16.45
N LEU A 161 6.58 2.08 15.18
CA LEU A 161 7.37 0.95 14.66
C LEU A 161 8.70 0.80 15.41
N GLU A 162 9.38 1.92 15.73
CA GLU A 162 10.61 1.91 16.50
C GLU A 162 10.39 1.40 17.92
N SER A 163 9.32 1.84 18.59
CA SER A 163 8.94 1.36 19.93
C SER A 163 8.65 -0.14 19.92
N LEU A 164 7.76 -0.58 19.03
CA LEU A 164 7.39 -2.00 18.92
C LEU A 164 8.60 -2.88 18.58
N MET A 165 9.45 -2.45 17.64
CA MET A 165 10.65 -3.20 17.27
C MET A 165 11.62 -3.31 18.43
N ASN A 166 11.84 -2.25 19.21
CA ASN A 166 12.75 -2.28 20.34
C ASN A 166 12.34 -3.36 21.35
N PHE A 167 11.05 -3.46 21.66
CA PHE A 167 10.56 -4.50 22.56
C PHE A 167 10.64 -5.91 21.93
N VAL A 168 10.14 -6.06 20.70
CA VAL A 168 10.07 -7.37 20.02
C VAL A 168 11.46 -7.94 19.75
N SER A 169 12.46 -7.08 19.55
CA SER A 169 13.86 -7.50 19.30
C SER A 169 14.53 -8.22 20.48
N GLU A 170 13.96 -8.14 21.67
CA GLU A 170 14.40 -8.94 22.83
C GLU A 170 14.04 -10.43 22.68
N PHE A 171 13.06 -10.76 21.83
CA PHE A 171 12.50 -12.10 21.67
C PHE A 171 12.67 -12.67 20.28
N LYS A 172 12.80 -11.82 19.25
CA LYS A 172 12.82 -12.20 17.83
C LYS A 172 13.86 -11.42 17.04
N ASN A 173 14.33 -12.01 15.94
CA ASN A 173 15.20 -11.30 15.01
C ASN A 173 14.38 -10.32 14.16
N CYS A 174 14.65 -9.03 14.32
CA CYS A 174 13.90 -7.97 13.70
C CYS A 174 14.74 -7.12 12.76
N ASP A 175 14.11 -6.55 11.72
CA ASP A 175 14.68 -5.50 10.91
C ASP A 175 13.60 -4.45 10.59
N MET A 176 13.99 -3.23 10.22
CA MET A 176 13.07 -2.16 9.88
C MET A 176 13.46 -1.51 8.55
N VAL A 177 12.46 -1.31 7.72
CA VAL A 177 12.65 -0.57 6.47
C VAL A 177 11.95 0.79 6.55
N LYS A 178 12.75 1.85 6.39
CA LYS A 178 12.25 3.23 6.29
C LYS A 178 12.04 3.59 4.83
N ALA A 179 10.91 4.25 4.53
CA ALA A 179 10.61 4.70 3.17
C ALA A 179 11.61 5.78 2.76
N THR A 180 12.58 5.41 1.94
CA THR A 180 13.54 6.35 1.34
C THR A 180 13.61 6.13 -0.16
N ASN A 181 13.54 7.22 -0.93
CA ASN A 181 13.66 7.17 -2.39
C ASN A 181 15.13 7.15 -2.87
N THR A 182 16.08 7.05 -1.95
CA THR A 182 17.52 7.00 -2.27
C THR A 182 17.94 5.63 -2.80
N LYS A 183 18.98 5.59 -3.60
CA LYS A 183 19.55 4.30 -4.06
C LYS A 183 19.93 3.40 -2.89
N LYS A 184 20.48 3.99 -1.82
CA LYS A 184 20.84 3.29 -0.58
C LYS A 184 19.61 2.67 0.10
N GLY A 185 18.54 3.44 0.29
CA GLY A 185 17.33 2.94 0.92
C GLY A 185 16.62 1.84 0.12
N LYS A 186 16.68 1.90 -1.22
CA LYS A 186 16.17 0.80 -2.06
C LYS A 186 16.99 -0.48 -1.89
N LYS A 187 18.31 -0.37 -1.72
CA LYS A 187 19.18 -1.51 -1.45
C LYS A 187 18.89 -2.11 -0.07
N GLU A 188 18.83 -1.28 0.97
CA GLU A 188 18.49 -1.70 2.34
C GLU A 188 17.13 -2.40 2.40
N ARG A 189 16.13 -1.87 1.70
CA ARG A 189 14.81 -2.52 1.57
C ARG A 189 14.91 -3.92 0.96
N LYS A 190 15.63 -4.04 -0.15
CA LYS A 190 15.80 -5.34 -0.82
C LYS A 190 16.51 -6.34 0.08
N GLU A 191 17.56 -5.92 0.77
CA GLU A 191 18.31 -6.75 1.72
C GLU A 191 17.43 -7.22 2.90
N ALA A 192 16.59 -6.33 3.46
CA ALA A 192 15.69 -6.69 4.55
C ALA A 192 14.61 -7.69 4.10
N ILE A 193 14.05 -7.52 2.90
CA ILE A 193 13.10 -8.48 2.33
C ILE A 193 13.77 -9.83 2.08
N GLU A 194 14.99 -9.87 1.57
CA GLU A 194 15.76 -11.11 1.38
C GLU A 194 16.04 -11.80 2.72
N LYS A 195 16.40 -11.05 3.77
CA LYS A 195 16.58 -11.61 5.12
C LYS A 195 15.30 -12.27 5.66
N LEU A 196 14.13 -11.66 5.42
CA LEU A 196 12.85 -12.24 5.84
C LEU A 196 12.52 -13.51 5.04
N LYS A 197 12.75 -13.49 3.72
CA LYS A 197 12.55 -14.65 2.83
C LYS A 197 13.45 -15.85 3.22
N ASP A 198 14.67 -15.55 3.63
CA ASP A 198 15.66 -16.56 4.01
C ASP A 198 15.54 -17.03 5.47
N GLY A 199 14.57 -16.50 6.22
CA GLY A 199 14.38 -16.81 7.64
C GLY A 199 15.50 -16.28 8.56
N ARG A 200 16.29 -15.30 8.09
CA ARG A 200 17.32 -14.64 8.92
C ARG A 200 16.75 -13.62 9.90
N ILE A 201 15.57 -13.14 9.63
CA ILE A 201 14.73 -12.34 10.52
C ILE A 201 13.34 -12.93 10.58
N ASP A 202 12.69 -12.80 11.73
CA ASP A 202 11.34 -13.27 11.99
C ASP A 202 10.31 -12.17 11.72
N CYS A 203 10.67 -10.92 12.00
CA CYS A 203 9.78 -9.77 11.87
C CYS A 203 10.42 -8.64 11.06
N LEU A 204 9.64 -8.12 10.09
CA LEU A 204 9.99 -6.93 9.34
C LEU A 204 9.02 -5.81 9.67
N PHE A 205 9.55 -4.67 10.11
CA PHE A 205 8.77 -3.47 10.43
C PHE A 205 8.81 -2.49 9.27
N ALA A 206 7.63 -2.02 8.80
CA ALA A 206 7.54 -1.12 7.66
C ALA A 206 6.31 -0.20 7.75
N THR A 207 6.33 0.90 6.98
CA THR A 207 5.13 1.73 6.84
C THR A 207 4.17 1.17 5.79
N TYR A 208 2.85 1.44 5.92
CA TYR A 208 1.88 1.08 4.89
C TYR A 208 2.24 1.59 3.50
N LYS A 209 2.83 2.78 3.41
CA LYS A 209 3.29 3.31 2.13
C LYS A 209 4.29 2.38 1.46
N LEU A 210 5.18 1.77 2.25
CA LEU A 210 6.18 0.87 1.72
C LEU A 210 5.57 -0.47 1.27
N ALA A 211 4.58 -0.97 2.00
CA ALA A 211 3.84 -2.17 1.63
C ALA A 211 3.11 -1.99 0.28
N LYS A 212 2.45 -0.85 0.07
CA LYS A 212 1.80 -0.50 -1.21
C LYS A 212 2.75 -0.43 -2.41
N GLU A 213 4.02 -0.15 -2.22
CA GLU A 213 5.00 -0.06 -3.30
C GLU A 213 5.47 -1.44 -3.82
N GLY A 214 4.73 -2.52 -3.54
CA GLY A 214 4.98 -3.87 -4.03
C GLY A 214 5.98 -4.64 -3.18
N LEU A 215 5.60 -4.99 -1.95
CA LEU A 215 6.28 -6.02 -1.17
C LEU A 215 5.78 -7.39 -1.66
N ASP A 216 6.51 -8.01 -2.56
CA ASP A 216 6.26 -9.39 -2.95
C ASP A 216 7.11 -10.33 -2.08
N ILE A 217 6.50 -10.88 -1.03
CA ILE A 217 7.14 -11.80 -0.08
C ILE A 217 6.32 -13.08 -0.03
N PRO A 218 6.55 -14.03 -0.95
CA PRO A 218 5.77 -15.27 -1.02
C PRO A 218 5.84 -16.14 0.23
N SER A 219 6.90 -15.98 1.04
CA SER A 219 7.10 -16.70 2.32
C SER A 219 6.48 -15.98 3.52
N LEU A 220 5.75 -14.88 3.32
CA LEU A 220 5.12 -14.14 4.41
C LEU A 220 3.91 -14.89 4.92
N GLU A 221 3.90 -15.18 6.23
CA GLU A 221 2.84 -15.94 6.88
C GLU A 221 1.85 -15.04 7.61
N HIS A 222 2.35 -13.92 8.16
CA HIS A 222 1.54 -13.03 8.98
C HIS A 222 1.76 -11.55 8.65
N VAL A 223 0.66 -10.78 8.67
CA VAL A 223 0.69 -9.31 8.61
C VAL A 223 -0.01 -8.74 9.83
N VAL A 224 0.68 -7.87 10.57
CA VAL A 224 0.12 -7.15 11.72
C VAL A 224 -0.10 -5.69 11.34
N MET A 225 -1.34 -5.26 11.32
CA MET A 225 -1.72 -3.87 11.08
C MET A 225 -1.76 -3.11 12.41
N ALA A 226 -0.62 -2.55 12.83
CA ALA A 226 -0.42 -1.97 14.16
C ALA A 226 -1.10 -0.60 14.32
N SER A 227 -1.28 0.19 13.28
CA SER A 227 -2.05 1.44 13.33
C SER A 227 -3.34 1.36 12.53
N PRO A 228 -4.40 2.10 12.91
CA PRO A 228 -5.61 2.20 12.12
C PRO A 228 -5.33 2.78 10.74
N ILE A 229 -6.07 2.32 9.73
CA ILE A 229 -6.00 2.84 8.38
C ILE A 229 -7.39 3.17 7.87
N LYS A 230 -7.55 4.35 7.28
CA LYS A 230 -8.84 4.83 6.76
C LYS A 230 -9.12 4.35 5.33
N ASP A 231 -8.06 4.14 4.56
CA ASP A 231 -8.16 3.85 3.15
C ASP A 231 -8.37 2.35 2.90
N LYS A 232 -9.58 1.99 2.46
CA LYS A 232 -9.96 0.62 2.12
C LYS A 232 -9.03 0.00 1.08
N SER A 233 -8.56 0.78 0.11
CA SER A 233 -7.66 0.27 -0.93
C SER A 233 -6.33 -0.17 -0.37
N THR A 234 -5.83 0.52 0.66
CA THR A 234 -4.61 0.11 1.37
C THR A 234 -4.78 -1.23 2.06
N VAL A 235 -5.93 -1.45 2.73
CA VAL A 235 -6.20 -2.73 3.43
C VAL A 235 -6.25 -3.89 2.43
N ILE A 236 -6.85 -3.67 1.24
CA ILE A 236 -6.96 -4.72 0.21
C ILE A 236 -5.61 -5.02 -0.44
N GLN A 237 -4.72 -4.03 -0.56
CA GLN A 237 -3.41 -4.16 -1.21
C GLN A 237 -2.28 -4.60 -0.27
N THR A 238 -2.53 -4.62 1.05
CA THR A 238 -1.59 -5.08 2.06
C THR A 238 -1.76 -6.56 2.34
#